data_26b85de1c5f80cce1d386bb42ec418b5
#
_entry.id   26b85de1c5f80cce1d386bb42ec418b5
#
_cell.length_a   1.000
_cell.length_b   1.000
_cell.length_c   1.000
_cell.angle_alpha   90.00
_cell.angle_beta   90.00
_cell.angle_gamma   90.00
#
_symmetry.space_group_name_H-M   'P 1'
#
loop_
_entity.id
_entity.type
_entity.pdbx_description
1 polymer ?
#
loop_
_entity_poly.entity_id
_entity_poly.type
_entity_poly.pdbx_seq_one_letter_code
_entity_poly.pdbx_strand_id
1 'polypeptide(L)'
;MPPLSSSIDPGSPAFKANAQRMAERLAEVQALQAQVVAESESKRARFDERGQLLPRERVARLIDRGSVFIELSPLAGLGMHDDDGKKAVLGGGSIVGIGVVAGKRCVIAASDSAVKGGTVPPMGLRKALRAQEIARDNKLPMIHLVESGGANLLYQAEIFVEGGRSFANQARLSAAGIPQVAIVHGSSTAGGAYLPGLSDYVVLVRDRSSIYLAGPPLVKAAIGEDATDEELGGALTHAQITGLGEYLAENDAHAIATARELLDQLQWDVVAPTEDAPPPRYDSEDLLGIVPADEREPYDVREVIARLVDGSDFLEFKAPYSPDTVCGHARLAGQRIGLIGNNGPIQPTGSVKAAQFIQLCDQSGTPLVFLQNTTGYMVGRAAERAGAIKHGSKMIQAVANARVPKFTIVLGGSFGA
;
A
#
# COMPACT_ATOMS: atom_id res chain seq x y z
N MET A 1 -22.69 19.00 -12.21
CA MET A 1 -23.45 18.15 -11.26
C MET A 1 -24.03 19.07 -10.21
N PRO A 2 -25.18 18.76 -9.59
CA PRO A 2 -25.69 19.60 -8.51
C PRO A 2 -24.79 19.45 -7.28
N PRO A 3 -24.49 20.57 -6.57
CA PRO A 3 -23.72 20.51 -5.34
C PRO A 3 -24.55 19.92 -4.20
N LEU A 4 -23.90 19.13 -3.36
CA LEU A 4 -24.48 18.70 -2.09
C LEU A 4 -24.62 19.89 -1.13
N SER A 5 -25.70 19.93 -0.37
CA SER A 5 -25.87 20.85 0.75
C SER A 5 -25.59 20.12 2.06
N SER A 6 -24.88 20.78 2.97
CA SER A 6 -24.61 20.26 4.30
C SER A 6 -25.60 20.78 5.32
N SER A 7 -26.03 19.92 6.23
CA SER A 7 -26.85 20.28 7.40
C SER A 7 -26.03 20.33 8.70
N ILE A 8 -24.75 20.09 8.64
CA ILE A 8 -23.85 20.08 9.79
C ILE A 8 -23.63 21.52 10.32
N ASP A 9 -23.72 21.65 11.63
CA ASP A 9 -23.31 22.87 12.35
C ASP A 9 -22.00 22.60 13.13
N PRO A 10 -20.83 23.02 12.58
CA PRO A 10 -19.53 22.87 13.24
C PRO A 10 -19.41 23.63 14.57
N GLY A 11 -20.29 24.61 14.79
CA GLY A 11 -20.36 25.38 16.04
C GLY A 11 -21.01 24.64 17.19
N SER A 12 -21.79 23.60 16.92
CA SER A 12 -22.57 22.89 17.93
C SER A 12 -21.70 22.17 18.97
N PRO A 13 -22.14 22.10 20.23
CA PRO A 13 -21.42 21.36 21.27
C PRO A 13 -21.23 19.89 20.96
N ALA A 14 -22.23 19.26 20.34
CA ALA A 14 -22.19 17.85 19.94
C ALA A 14 -21.10 17.59 18.90
N PHE A 15 -21.03 18.42 17.84
CA PHE A 15 -19.98 18.35 16.82
C PHE A 15 -18.59 18.49 17.44
N LYS A 16 -18.37 19.52 18.29
CA LYS A 16 -17.08 19.75 18.94
C LYS A 16 -16.66 18.59 19.84
N ALA A 17 -17.59 18.04 20.61
CA ALA A 17 -17.30 16.89 21.46
C ALA A 17 -16.95 15.64 20.63
N ASN A 18 -17.63 15.42 19.51
CA ASN A 18 -17.30 14.31 18.59
C ASN A 18 -15.94 14.51 17.92
N ALA A 19 -15.66 15.71 17.42
CA ALA A 19 -14.37 16.05 16.81
C ALA A 19 -13.20 15.81 17.77
N GLN A 20 -13.36 16.19 19.07
CA GLN A 20 -12.37 15.94 20.09
C GLN A 20 -12.12 14.44 20.27
N ARG A 21 -13.15 13.63 20.43
CA ARG A 21 -13.03 12.17 20.60
C ARG A 21 -12.39 11.49 19.39
N MET A 22 -12.74 11.94 18.19
CA MET A 22 -12.14 11.41 16.97
C MET A 22 -10.66 11.80 16.83
N ALA A 23 -10.30 13.03 17.18
CA ALA A 23 -8.91 13.48 17.22
C ALA A 23 -8.06 12.65 18.19
N GLU A 24 -8.60 12.29 19.35
CA GLU A 24 -7.92 11.40 20.32
C GLU A 24 -7.67 10.01 19.73
N ARG A 25 -8.66 9.41 19.05
CA ARG A 25 -8.48 8.11 18.38
C ARG A 25 -7.46 8.16 17.24
N LEU A 26 -7.45 9.24 16.46
CA LEU A 26 -6.44 9.43 15.42
C LEU A 26 -5.04 9.57 16.00
N ALA A 27 -4.91 10.28 17.14
CA ALA A 27 -3.63 10.41 17.83
C ALA A 27 -3.07 9.05 18.30
N GLU A 28 -3.92 8.11 18.73
CA GLU A 28 -3.50 6.75 19.07
C GLU A 28 -2.89 6.02 17.87
N VAL A 29 -3.55 6.09 16.70
CA VAL A 29 -3.03 5.47 15.46
C VAL A 29 -1.73 6.14 15.01
N GLN A 30 -1.66 7.46 15.08
CA GLN A 30 -0.45 8.21 14.73
C GLN A 30 0.72 7.86 15.66
N ALA A 31 0.46 7.66 16.96
CA ALA A 31 1.47 7.22 17.90
C ALA A 31 2.02 5.84 17.57
N LEU A 32 1.17 4.89 17.14
CA LEU A 32 1.61 3.57 16.68
C LEU A 32 2.46 3.67 15.41
N GLN A 33 2.10 4.51 14.45
CA GLN A 33 2.91 4.75 13.25
C GLN A 33 4.25 5.40 13.60
N ALA A 34 4.26 6.35 14.53
CA ALA A 34 5.49 6.97 15.02
C ALA A 34 6.43 5.95 15.68
N GLN A 35 5.91 4.95 16.39
CA GLN A 35 6.72 3.87 16.95
C GLN A 35 7.45 3.05 15.87
N VAL A 36 6.79 2.76 14.74
CA VAL A 36 7.42 2.06 13.59
C VAL A 36 8.61 2.86 13.06
N VAL A 37 8.44 4.17 12.91
CA VAL A 37 9.51 5.07 12.45
C VAL A 37 10.65 5.13 13.47
N ALA A 38 10.31 5.32 14.75
CA ALA A 38 11.29 5.43 15.83
C ALA A 38 12.15 4.18 16.01
N GLU A 39 11.58 2.99 15.76
CA GLU A 39 12.33 1.73 15.81
C GLU A 39 13.49 1.73 14.81
N SER A 40 13.20 2.11 13.55
CA SER A 40 14.22 2.23 12.50
C SER A 40 15.23 3.35 12.83
N GLU A 41 14.75 4.53 13.22
CA GLU A 41 15.60 5.68 13.60
C GLU A 41 16.53 5.38 14.77
N SER A 42 16.14 4.53 15.70
CA SER A 42 16.98 4.14 16.85
C SER A 42 18.33 3.50 16.44
N LYS A 43 18.47 3.09 15.19
CA LYS A 43 19.67 2.46 14.64
C LYS A 43 20.55 3.44 13.84
N ARG A 44 20.21 4.71 13.79
CA ARG A 44 20.89 5.76 13.01
C ARG A 44 22.42 5.72 13.20
N ALA A 45 22.90 5.74 14.44
CA ALA A 45 24.35 5.73 14.71
C ALA A 45 25.08 4.58 14.02
N ARG A 46 24.48 3.38 14.01
CA ARG A 46 25.05 2.20 13.34
C ARG A 46 25.10 2.37 11.82
N PHE A 47 24.11 3.01 11.21
CA PHE A 47 24.10 3.28 9.77
C PHE A 47 25.11 4.37 9.41
N ASP A 48 25.21 5.42 10.22
CA ASP A 48 26.18 6.52 10.03
C ASP A 48 27.62 5.99 10.12
N GLU A 49 27.95 5.14 11.11
CA GLU A 49 29.26 4.48 11.24
C GLU A 49 29.62 3.67 9.99
N ARG A 50 28.66 3.10 9.30
CA ARG A 50 28.84 2.36 8.06
C ARG A 50 28.79 3.25 6.82
N GLY A 51 28.51 4.55 6.97
CA GLY A 51 28.27 5.46 5.87
C GLY A 51 27.06 5.07 5.01
N GLN A 52 26.04 4.45 5.60
CA GLN A 52 24.80 4.02 4.96
C GLN A 52 23.67 4.98 5.28
N LEU A 53 22.73 5.12 4.35
CA LEU A 53 21.47 5.79 4.61
C LEU A 53 20.48 4.84 5.30
N LEU A 54 19.69 5.34 6.23
CA LEU A 54 18.58 4.59 6.77
C LEU A 54 17.56 4.23 5.67
N PRO A 55 16.85 3.10 5.79
CA PRO A 55 15.88 2.67 4.78
C PRO A 55 14.84 3.74 4.41
N ARG A 56 14.30 4.48 5.39
CA ARG A 56 13.36 5.59 5.13
C ARG A 56 14.02 6.77 4.41
N GLU A 57 15.28 7.04 4.67
CA GLU A 57 16.03 8.08 3.95
C GLU A 57 16.28 7.67 2.49
N ARG A 58 16.55 6.39 2.24
CA ARG A 58 16.67 5.86 0.88
C ARG A 58 15.38 6.08 0.09
N VAL A 59 14.22 5.77 0.69
CA VAL A 59 12.91 6.05 0.08
C VAL A 59 12.72 7.56 -0.15
N ALA A 60 12.99 8.38 0.85
CA ALA A 60 12.81 9.84 0.75
C ALA A 60 13.69 10.49 -0.33
N ARG A 61 14.90 9.96 -0.58
CA ARG A 61 15.79 10.43 -1.64
C ARG A 61 15.45 9.87 -3.02
N LEU A 62 14.75 8.72 -3.06
CA LEU A 62 14.34 8.10 -4.31
C LEU A 62 13.14 8.82 -4.94
N ILE A 63 12.15 9.19 -4.14
CA ILE A 63 10.94 9.86 -4.62
C ILE A 63 11.23 11.30 -5.07
N ASP A 64 10.40 11.82 -5.94
CA ASP A 64 10.51 13.19 -6.43
C ASP A 64 10.22 14.17 -5.30
N ARG A 65 11.02 15.22 -5.23
CA ARG A 65 10.91 16.24 -4.20
C ARG A 65 9.53 16.91 -4.24
N GLY A 66 8.83 16.92 -3.11
CA GLY A 66 7.49 17.48 -2.98
C GLY A 66 6.37 16.54 -3.46
N SER A 67 6.70 15.34 -3.98
CA SER A 67 5.68 14.35 -4.28
C SER A 67 5.20 13.61 -3.02
N VAL A 68 3.98 13.10 -3.08
CA VAL A 68 3.39 12.32 -1.99
C VAL A 68 3.92 10.88 -2.04
N PHE A 69 4.26 10.33 -0.88
CA PHE A 69 4.48 8.89 -0.69
C PHE A 69 3.32 8.30 0.10
N ILE A 70 2.57 7.42 -0.53
CA ILE A 70 1.46 6.71 0.12
C ILE A 70 2.00 5.39 0.67
N GLU A 71 2.38 5.38 1.95
CA GLU A 71 2.87 4.17 2.61
C GLU A 71 1.72 3.17 2.80
N LEU A 72 1.96 1.93 2.37
CA LEU A 72 0.99 0.83 2.45
C LEU A 72 1.25 -0.01 3.69
N SER A 73 0.20 -0.26 4.47
CA SER A 73 0.22 -1.14 5.66
C SER A 73 1.38 -0.83 6.63
N PRO A 74 1.53 0.43 7.09
CA PRO A 74 2.62 0.79 8.01
C PRO A 74 2.55 0.04 9.35
N LEU A 75 1.38 -0.44 9.76
CA LEU A 75 1.15 -1.19 10.99
C LEU A 75 1.07 -2.71 10.77
N ALA A 76 1.52 -3.23 9.62
CA ALA A 76 1.54 -4.67 9.37
C ALA A 76 2.32 -5.41 10.47
N GLY A 77 1.74 -6.45 11.03
CA GLY A 77 2.33 -7.23 12.12
C GLY A 77 2.03 -6.70 13.53
N LEU A 78 1.30 -5.60 13.68
CA LEU A 78 0.90 -5.10 14.99
C LEU A 78 0.10 -6.16 15.75
N GLY A 79 0.60 -6.55 16.94
CA GLY A 79 0.00 -7.59 17.79
C GLY A 79 0.07 -9.01 17.20
N MET A 80 0.88 -9.24 16.15
CA MET A 80 1.02 -10.54 15.48
C MET A 80 2.50 -10.95 15.39
N HIS A 81 2.75 -12.27 15.36
CA HIS A 81 4.08 -12.85 15.09
C HIS A 81 5.20 -12.23 15.92
N ASP A 82 5.18 -12.52 17.21
CA ASP A 82 6.26 -12.15 18.13
C ASP A 82 7.50 -13.00 17.84
N ASP A 83 8.52 -12.39 17.23
CA ASP A 83 9.70 -13.07 16.69
C ASP A 83 10.53 -13.83 17.73
N ASP A 84 10.59 -13.31 18.95
CA ASP A 84 11.43 -13.86 20.01
C ASP A 84 10.69 -14.03 21.34
N GLY A 85 9.36 -13.96 21.30
CA GLY A 85 8.51 -13.98 22.48
C GLY A 85 8.54 -12.68 23.30
N LYS A 86 9.11 -11.60 22.73
CA LYS A 86 9.30 -10.33 23.43
C LYS A 86 8.81 -9.10 22.67
N LYS A 87 8.95 -9.08 21.34
CA LYS A 87 8.69 -7.90 20.54
C LYS A 87 8.29 -8.24 19.11
N ALA A 88 7.10 -7.81 18.72
CA ALA A 88 6.62 -7.94 17.36
C ALA A 88 7.41 -7.06 16.38
N VAL A 89 7.52 -7.48 15.12
CA VAL A 89 8.13 -6.69 14.03
C VAL A 89 7.05 -5.82 13.39
N LEU A 90 6.99 -4.57 13.83
CA LEU A 90 6.04 -3.60 13.28
C LEU A 90 6.39 -3.22 11.83
N GLY A 91 5.37 -2.90 11.05
CA GLY A 91 5.54 -2.56 9.63
C GLY A 91 5.93 -3.74 8.74
N GLY A 92 5.97 -4.96 9.30
CA GLY A 92 6.38 -6.17 8.58
C GLY A 92 7.86 -6.16 8.16
N GLY A 93 8.72 -5.39 8.84
CA GLY A 93 10.15 -5.26 8.51
C GLY A 93 10.42 -4.66 7.12
N SER A 94 9.46 -3.91 6.58
CA SER A 94 9.59 -3.29 5.25
C SER A 94 8.77 -2.01 5.12
N ILE A 95 9.27 -1.09 4.31
CA ILE A 95 8.60 0.15 3.91
C ILE A 95 8.10 -0.07 2.49
N VAL A 96 6.79 -0.13 2.32
CA VAL A 96 6.18 -0.33 1.01
C VAL A 96 5.19 0.80 0.74
N GLY A 97 5.20 1.35 -0.45
CA GLY A 97 4.28 2.42 -0.80
C GLY A 97 4.26 2.75 -2.28
N ILE A 98 3.41 3.71 -2.63
CA ILE A 98 3.34 4.29 -3.96
C ILE A 98 3.93 5.70 -3.90
N GLY A 99 4.90 5.97 -4.74
CA GLY A 99 5.56 7.27 -4.88
C GLY A 99 5.78 7.63 -6.33
N VAL A 100 6.24 8.85 -6.56
CA VAL A 100 6.63 9.32 -7.90
C VAL A 100 8.15 9.35 -7.97
N VAL A 101 8.74 8.73 -8.98
CA VAL A 101 10.18 8.70 -9.22
C VAL A 101 10.45 9.06 -10.67
N ALA A 102 11.23 10.10 -10.91
CA ALA A 102 11.48 10.65 -12.23
C ALA A 102 10.17 10.89 -13.03
N GLY A 103 9.17 11.48 -12.37
CA GLY A 103 7.85 11.76 -12.95
C GLY A 103 6.92 10.55 -13.09
N LYS A 104 7.34 9.35 -12.76
CA LYS A 104 6.58 8.11 -12.96
C LYS A 104 6.05 7.58 -11.63
N ARG A 105 4.78 7.15 -11.58
CA ARG A 105 4.24 6.44 -10.41
C ARG A 105 4.86 5.06 -10.33
N CYS A 106 5.42 4.73 -9.17
CA CYS A 106 6.08 3.46 -8.92
C CYS A 106 5.59 2.85 -7.61
N VAL A 107 5.59 1.53 -7.52
CA VAL A 107 5.56 0.83 -6.24
C VAL A 107 7.00 0.73 -5.74
N ILE A 108 7.24 1.23 -4.54
CA ILE A 108 8.55 1.20 -3.88
C ILE A 108 8.46 0.22 -2.71
N ALA A 109 9.40 -0.72 -2.65
CA ALA A 109 9.50 -1.71 -1.59
C ALA A 109 10.93 -1.72 -1.03
N ALA A 110 11.09 -1.18 0.17
CA ALA A 110 12.39 -1.14 0.86
C ALA A 110 12.41 -2.13 2.02
N SER A 111 13.46 -2.93 2.12
CA SER A 111 13.76 -3.70 3.33
C SER A 111 14.09 -2.73 4.46
N ASP A 112 13.44 -2.85 5.61
CA ASP A 112 13.85 -2.11 6.80
C ASP A 112 14.94 -2.88 7.54
N SER A 113 16.17 -2.80 7.03
CA SER A 113 17.34 -3.50 7.59
C SER A 113 17.75 -2.97 8.98
N ALA A 114 17.21 -1.85 9.42
CA ALA A 114 17.34 -1.38 10.79
C ALA A 114 16.58 -2.31 11.77
N VAL A 115 15.54 -2.99 11.29
CA VAL A 115 14.72 -3.92 12.06
C VAL A 115 15.12 -5.36 11.70
N LYS A 116 15.65 -6.11 12.69
CA LYS A 116 16.05 -7.52 12.55
C LYS A 116 16.93 -7.81 11.31
N GLY A 117 17.74 -6.84 10.88
CA GLY A 117 18.63 -6.99 9.71
C GLY A 117 17.91 -7.21 8.37
N GLY A 118 16.68 -6.72 8.23
CA GLY A 118 15.87 -6.89 7.03
C GLY A 118 15.33 -8.30 6.84
N THR A 119 15.32 -9.12 7.90
CA THR A 119 14.71 -10.45 7.87
C THR A 119 13.21 -10.35 7.61
N VAL A 120 12.69 -11.17 6.70
CA VAL A 120 11.28 -11.13 6.27
C VAL A 120 10.40 -11.96 7.20
N PRO A 121 9.49 -11.34 7.99
CA PRO A 121 8.49 -12.04 8.78
C PRO A 121 7.25 -12.37 7.91
N PRO A 122 6.29 -13.20 8.42
CA PRO A 122 5.09 -13.57 7.66
C PRO A 122 4.28 -12.38 7.14
N MET A 123 4.09 -11.35 7.96
CA MET A 123 3.35 -10.14 7.53
C MET A 123 4.12 -9.30 6.54
N GLY A 124 5.45 -9.30 6.58
CA GLY A 124 6.30 -8.68 5.57
C GLY A 124 6.15 -9.34 4.21
N LEU A 125 6.10 -10.68 4.16
CA LEU A 125 5.83 -11.41 2.93
C LEU A 125 4.43 -11.11 2.36
N ARG A 126 3.38 -11.10 3.20
CA ARG A 126 2.03 -10.74 2.76
C ARG A 126 1.97 -9.32 2.20
N LYS A 127 2.65 -8.38 2.85
CA LYS A 127 2.80 -6.99 2.39
C LYS A 127 3.49 -6.93 1.02
N ALA A 128 4.58 -7.68 0.83
CA ALA A 128 5.29 -7.76 -0.45
C ALA A 128 4.42 -8.37 -1.56
N LEU A 129 3.70 -9.45 -1.30
CA LEU A 129 2.76 -10.05 -2.26
C LEU A 129 1.67 -9.08 -2.67
N ARG A 130 1.11 -8.34 -1.70
CA ARG A 130 0.10 -7.31 -2.01
C ARG A 130 0.68 -6.17 -2.83
N ALA A 131 1.91 -5.75 -2.57
CA ALA A 131 2.60 -4.75 -3.37
C ALA A 131 2.76 -5.18 -4.84
N GLN A 132 3.12 -6.44 -5.08
CA GLN A 132 3.22 -7.02 -6.42
C GLN A 132 1.86 -7.07 -7.15
N GLU A 133 0.78 -7.38 -6.43
CA GLU A 133 -0.58 -7.32 -6.99
C GLU A 133 -0.96 -5.89 -7.39
N ILE A 134 -0.70 -4.91 -6.53
CA ILE A 134 -0.94 -3.49 -6.82
C ILE A 134 -0.14 -3.03 -8.04
N ALA A 135 1.14 -3.41 -8.11
CA ALA A 135 2.00 -3.08 -9.26
C ALA A 135 1.43 -3.66 -10.56
N ARG A 136 1.03 -4.93 -10.56
CA ARG A 136 0.44 -5.61 -11.71
C ARG A 136 -0.87 -4.97 -12.15
N ASP A 137 -1.80 -4.79 -11.21
CA ASP A 137 -3.17 -4.36 -11.50
C ASP A 137 -3.22 -2.91 -11.97
N ASN A 138 -2.27 -2.08 -11.52
CA ASN A 138 -2.14 -0.67 -11.89
C ASN A 138 -1.00 -0.40 -12.90
N LYS A 139 -0.31 -1.43 -13.37
CA LYS A 139 0.83 -1.33 -14.29
C LYS A 139 1.89 -0.32 -13.80
N LEU A 140 2.29 -0.45 -12.54
CA LEU A 140 3.28 0.41 -11.91
C LEU A 140 4.65 -0.27 -11.90
N PRO A 141 5.72 0.39 -12.38
CA PRO A 141 7.08 -0.09 -12.17
C PRO A 141 7.35 -0.37 -10.69
N MET A 142 8.11 -1.43 -10.39
CA MET A 142 8.51 -1.75 -9.02
C MET A 142 9.98 -1.39 -8.79
N ILE A 143 10.23 -0.71 -7.67
CA ILE A 143 11.58 -0.38 -7.24
C ILE A 143 11.83 -1.04 -5.88
N HIS A 144 12.86 -1.89 -5.84
CA HIS A 144 13.25 -2.60 -4.64
C HIS A 144 14.53 -1.99 -4.06
N LEU A 145 14.48 -1.53 -2.81
CA LEU A 145 15.64 -1.11 -2.03
C LEU A 145 16.04 -2.28 -1.12
N VAL A 146 17.04 -3.05 -1.55
CA VAL A 146 17.30 -4.39 -1.02
C VAL A 146 18.42 -4.38 0.00
N GLU A 147 18.14 -4.84 1.18
CA GLU A 147 19.09 -5.20 2.22
C GLU A 147 18.41 -6.20 3.16
N SER A 148 18.60 -7.49 2.94
CA SER A 148 17.80 -8.54 3.60
C SER A 148 18.65 -9.72 4.07
N GLY A 149 18.41 -10.11 5.32
CA GLY A 149 18.94 -11.36 5.90
C GLY A 149 18.16 -12.62 5.50
N GLY A 150 17.21 -12.52 4.56
CA GLY A 150 16.40 -13.66 4.12
C GLY A 150 15.13 -13.86 4.96
N ALA A 151 14.54 -15.05 4.89
CA ALA A 151 13.30 -15.39 5.61
C ALA A 151 13.54 -15.58 7.11
N ASN A 152 12.58 -15.17 7.93
CA ASN A 152 12.59 -15.52 9.35
C ASN A 152 12.28 -17.02 9.53
N LEU A 153 13.31 -17.79 9.87
CA LEU A 153 13.22 -19.25 9.97
C LEU A 153 12.32 -19.75 11.12
N LEU A 154 11.99 -18.90 12.10
CA LEU A 154 11.02 -19.25 13.13
C LEU A 154 9.62 -19.49 12.55
N TYR A 155 9.32 -18.86 11.41
CA TYR A 155 8.03 -18.91 10.72
C TYR A 155 8.15 -19.55 9.32
N GLN A 156 9.10 -20.45 9.11
CA GLN A 156 9.35 -21.05 7.80
C GLN A 156 8.11 -21.72 7.17
N ALA A 157 7.25 -22.33 7.98
CA ALA A 157 6.01 -22.97 7.52
C ALA A 157 5.02 -21.98 6.89
N GLU A 158 5.02 -20.71 7.36
CA GLU A 158 4.16 -19.65 6.84
C GLU A 158 4.81 -18.89 5.66
N ILE A 159 6.15 -18.95 5.56
CA ILE A 159 6.89 -18.10 4.62
C ILE A 159 7.27 -18.87 3.34
N PHE A 160 7.71 -20.13 3.41
CA PHE A 160 8.37 -20.76 2.27
C PHE A 160 7.44 -21.01 1.09
N VAL A 161 6.23 -21.50 1.32
CA VAL A 161 5.27 -21.76 0.23
C VAL A 161 4.84 -20.43 -0.41
N GLU A 162 4.40 -19.48 0.41
CA GLU A 162 3.99 -18.15 -0.07
C GLU A 162 5.16 -17.35 -0.66
N GLY A 163 6.39 -17.54 -0.18
CA GLY A 163 7.61 -16.97 -0.74
C GLY A 163 7.84 -17.38 -2.19
N GLY A 164 7.50 -18.61 -2.56
CA GLY A 164 7.54 -19.06 -3.95
C GLY A 164 6.60 -18.27 -4.87
N ARG A 165 5.46 -17.82 -4.37
CA ARG A 165 4.55 -16.93 -5.11
C ARG A 165 5.19 -15.57 -5.42
N SER A 166 6.01 -15.04 -4.51
CA SER A 166 6.72 -13.78 -4.74
C SER A 166 7.64 -13.87 -5.96
N PHE A 167 8.39 -14.95 -6.11
CA PHE A 167 9.25 -15.18 -7.27
C PHE A 167 8.45 -15.35 -8.56
N ALA A 168 7.38 -16.14 -8.52
CA ALA A 168 6.50 -16.30 -9.68
C ALA A 168 5.86 -14.97 -10.10
N ASN A 169 5.47 -14.14 -9.14
CA ASN A 169 4.92 -12.82 -9.42
C ASN A 169 5.95 -11.88 -10.05
N GLN A 170 7.20 -11.86 -9.57
CA GLN A 170 8.27 -11.09 -10.19
C GLN A 170 8.47 -11.47 -11.67
N ALA A 171 8.60 -12.77 -11.95
CA ALA A 171 8.72 -13.25 -13.32
C ALA A 171 7.52 -12.85 -14.20
N ARG A 172 6.31 -12.87 -13.65
CA ARG A 172 5.08 -12.46 -14.36
C ARG A 172 4.99 -10.96 -14.58
N LEU A 173 5.46 -10.14 -13.63
CA LEU A 173 5.54 -8.68 -13.80
C LEU A 173 6.48 -8.32 -14.95
N SER A 174 7.68 -8.91 -14.98
CA SER A 174 8.64 -8.74 -16.08
C SER A 174 8.05 -9.18 -17.41
N ALA A 175 7.42 -10.37 -17.47
CA ALA A 175 6.76 -10.88 -18.67
C ALA A 175 5.59 -9.99 -19.13
N ALA A 176 4.94 -9.27 -18.22
CA ALA A 176 3.89 -8.29 -18.53
C ALA A 176 4.44 -6.92 -18.98
N GLY A 177 5.77 -6.78 -19.07
CA GLY A 177 6.44 -5.53 -19.43
C GLY A 177 6.43 -4.48 -18.33
N ILE A 178 6.19 -4.86 -17.08
CA ILE A 178 6.23 -3.96 -15.91
C ILE A 178 7.65 -3.95 -15.36
N PRO A 179 8.41 -2.84 -15.50
CA PRO A 179 9.82 -2.80 -15.12
C PRO A 179 10.04 -3.00 -13.61
N GLN A 180 11.07 -3.76 -13.29
CA GLN A 180 11.50 -3.99 -11.91
C GLN A 180 12.97 -3.59 -11.77
N VAL A 181 13.24 -2.66 -10.85
CA VAL A 181 14.59 -2.15 -10.56
C VAL A 181 14.94 -2.54 -9.13
N ALA A 182 16.04 -3.24 -8.94
CA ALA A 182 16.60 -3.56 -7.63
C ALA A 182 17.84 -2.71 -7.36
N ILE A 183 17.86 -2.02 -6.23
CA ILE A 183 19.03 -1.31 -5.71
C ILE A 183 19.49 -2.10 -4.48
N VAL A 184 20.65 -2.70 -4.54
CA VAL A 184 21.17 -3.55 -3.46
C VAL A 184 22.10 -2.73 -2.58
N HIS A 185 21.63 -2.38 -1.40
CA HIS A 185 22.35 -1.52 -0.45
C HIS A 185 23.22 -2.28 0.55
N GLY A 186 23.10 -3.59 0.59
CA GLY A 186 23.82 -4.46 1.51
C GLY A 186 23.66 -5.93 1.11
N SER A 187 23.55 -6.81 2.08
CA SER A 187 23.41 -8.23 1.83
C SER A 187 22.03 -8.60 1.30
N SER A 188 22.00 -9.54 0.36
CA SER A 188 20.78 -10.19 -0.15
C SER A 188 21.06 -11.68 -0.26
N THR A 189 20.68 -12.45 0.77
CA THR A 189 21.15 -13.83 0.94
C THR A 189 20.04 -14.85 0.82
N ALA A 190 20.42 -16.09 0.52
CA ALA A 190 19.53 -17.24 0.37
C ALA A 190 18.38 -16.97 -0.62
N GLY A 191 17.12 -17.18 -0.21
CA GLY A 191 15.96 -16.83 -1.04
C GLY A 191 15.89 -15.36 -1.42
N GLY A 192 16.44 -14.46 -0.60
CA GLY A 192 16.52 -13.03 -0.90
C GLY A 192 17.38 -12.71 -2.13
N ALA A 193 18.37 -13.52 -2.45
CA ALA A 193 19.24 -13.35 -3.61
C ALA A 193 18.47 -13.40 -4.96
N TYR A 194 17.33 -14.08 -4.98
CA TYR A 194 16.50 -14.16 -6.19
C TYR A 194 15.73 -12.86 -6.47
N LEU A 195 15.55 -11.99 -5.47
CA LEU A 195 14.84 -10.71 -5.71
C LEU A 195 15.62 -9.83 -6.70
N PRO A 196 16.91 -9.50 -6.50
CA PRO A 196 17.68 -8.82 -7.54
C PRO A 196 17.86 -9.69 -8.79
N GLY A 197 18.08 -11.01 -8.63
CA GLY A 197 18.27 -11.91 -9.77
C GLY A 197 17.07 -12.03 -10.72
N LEU A 198 15.86 -11.74 -10.28
CA LEU A 198 14.64 -11.72 -11.07
C LEU A 198 14.21 -10.30 -11.49
N SER A 199 14.89 -9.28 -11.03
CA SER A 199 14.64 -7.89 -11.43
C SER A 199 15.21 -7.63 -12.84
N ASP A 200 14.58 -6.70 -13.56
CA ASP A 200 15.00 -6.36 -14.93
C ASP A 200 16.27 -5.51 -14.95
N TYR A 201 16.52 -4.76 -13.87
CA TYR A 201 17.72 -3.94 -13.69
C TYR A 201 18.21 -4.00 -12.25
N VAL A 202 19.51 -4.11 -12.07
CA VAL A 202 20.17 -4.19 -10.76
C VAL A 202 21.27 -3.13 -10.63
N VAL A 203 21.16 -2.32 -9.59
CA VAL A 203 22.17 -1.35 -9.18
C VAL A 203 22.86 -1.86 -7.92
N LEU A 204 24.16 -2.02 -7.99
CA LEU A 204 24.99 -2.50 -6.88
C LEU A 204 25.76 -1.35 -6.23
N VAL A 205 25.92 -1.39 -4.92
CA VAL A 205 26.79 -0.48 -4.16
C VAL A 205 28.14 -1.15 -3.93
N ARG A 206 29.23 -0.54 -4.43
CA ARG A 206 30.60 -1.02 -4.27
C ARG A 206 30.93 -1.29 -2.81
N ASP A 207 31.65 -2.37 -2.55
CA ASP A 207 32.14 -2.80 -1.23
C ASP A 207 31.02 -3.06 -0.18
N ARG A 208 29.75 -3.16 -0.64
CA ARG A 208 28.59 -3.35 0.26
C ARG A 208 27.60 -4.36 -0.22
N SER A 209 27.26 -4.32 -1.51
CA SER A 209 26.31 -5.29 -2.06
C SER A 209 26.93 -6.67 -2.04
N SER A 210 26.22 -7.62 -1.44
CA SER A 210 26.60 -9.03 -1.52
C SER A 210 25.34 -9.86 -1.81
N ILE A 211 25.38 -10.62 -2.90
CA ILE A 211 24.25 -11.43 -3.37
C ILE A 211 24.76 -12.86 -3.56
N TYR A 212 24.30 -13.78 -2.72
CA TYR A 212 24.71 -15.19 -2.80
C TYR A 212 23.67 -16.09 -2.12
N LEU A 213 23.65 -17.36 -2.50
CA LEU A 213 22.75 -18.35 -1.89
C LEU A 213 23.22 -18.74 -0.49
N ALA A 214 24.54 -18.76 -0.27
CA ALA A 214 25.13 -19.08 1.02
C ALA A 214 26.33 -18.15 1.26
N GLY A 215 26.39 -17.54 2.42
CA GLY A 215 27.54 -16.70 2.82
C GLY A 215 28.76 -17.54 3.24
N PRO A 216 29.94 -16.89 3.43
CA PRO A 216 31.20 -17.57 3.70
C PRO A 216 31.16 -18.62 4.83
N PRO A 217 30.54 -18.37 5.99
CA PRO A 217 30.47 -19.37 7.05
C PRO A 217 29.70 -20.64 6.65
N LEU A 218 28.62 -20.48 5.87
CA LEU A 218 27.82 -21.60 5.43
C LEU A 218 28.50 -22.41 4.33
N VAL A 219 29.18 -21.73 3.39
CA VAL A 219 29.98 -22.37 2.34
C VAL A 219 31.09 -23.21 2.98
N LYS A 220 31.84 -22.64 3.95
CA LYS A 220 32.85 -23.36 4.69
C LYS A 220 32.30 -24.59 5.42
N ALA A 221 31.12 -24.45 6.06
CA ALA A 221 30.50 -25.58 6.76
C ALA A 221 30.00 -26.66 5.80
N ALA A 222 29.50 -26.28 4.62
CA ALA A 222 28.87 -27.21 3.67
C ALA A 222 29.87 -27.96 2.80
N ILE A 223 30.90 -27.28 2.31
CA ILE A 223 31.88 -27.86 1.33
C ILE A 223 33.31 -27.64 1.70
N GLY A 224 33.62 -27.01 2.84
CA GLY A 224 34.99 -26.79 3.32
C GLY A 224 35.80 -25.69 2.60
N GLU A 225 35.13 -24.91 1.75
CA GLU A 225 35.76 -23.81 1.00
C GLU A 225 35.85 -22.55 1.83
N ASP A 226 37.02 -21.92 1.87
CA ASP A 226 37.22 -20.59 2.44
C ASP A 226 37.09 -19.56 1.31
N ALA A 227 36.12 -18.66 1.43
CA ALA A 227 35.85 -17.58 0.48
C ALA A 227 35.44 -16.30 1.22
N THR A 228 35.71 -15.16 0.61
CA THR A 228 35.21 -13.85 1.09
C THR A 228 33.85 -13.54 0.53
N ASP A 229 33.16 -12.56 1.12
CA ASP A 229 31.85 -12.05 0.59
C ASP A 229 32.01 -11.58 -0.85
N GLU A 230 33.09 -10.87 -1.19
CA GLU A 230 33.33 -10.36 -2.54
C GLU A 230 33.55 -11.50 -3.54
N GLU A 231 34.31 -12.53 -3.19
CA GLU A 231 34.55 -13.68 -4.06
C GLU A 231 33.32 -14.52 -4.33
N LEU A 232 32.41 -14.65 -3.35
CA LEU A 232 31.18 -15.41 -3.50
C LEU A 232 30.10 -14.65 -4.31
N GLY A 233 30.01 -13.36 -4.10
CA GLY A 233 28.95 -12.58 -4.75
C GLY A 233 28.93 -11.12 -4.34
N GLY A 234 30.11 -10.50 -4.25
CA GLY A 234 30.23 -9.07 -4.03
C GLY A 234 29.88 -8.24 -5.25
N ALA A 235 29.85 -6.93 -5.07
CA ALA A 235 29.45 -5.99 -6.10
C ALA A 235 30.32 -6.07 -7.36
N LEU A 236 31.65 -6.19 -7.22
CA LEU A 236 32.56 -6.28 -8.37
C LEU A 236 32.45 -7.64 -9.06
N THR A 237 32.34 -8.72 -8.30
CA THR A 237 32.09 -10.06 -8.85
C THR A 237 30.83 -10.07 -9.72
N HIS A 238 29.73 -9.47 -9.24
CA HIS A 238 28.49 -9.43 -10.01
C HIS A 238 28.51 -8.45 -11.18
N ALA A 239 29.20 -7.33 -11.06
CA ALA A 239 29.31 -6.37 -12.15
C ALA A 239 30.29 -6.81 -13.27
N GLN A 240 31.34 -7.55 -12.94
CA GLN A 240 32.41 -7.86 -13.89
C GLN A 240 32.46 -9.31 -14.36
N ILE A 241 31.97 -10.25 -13.54
CA ILE A 241 32.15 -11.69 -13.80
C ILE A 241 30.78 -12.34 -14.12
N THR A 242 29.80 -12.20 -13.24
CA THR A 242 28.52 -12.89 -13.40
C THR A 242 27.51 -12.14 -14.25
N GLY A 243 27.67 -10.82 -14.40
CA GLY A 243 26.76 -9.96 -15.16
C GLY A 243 25.39 -9.78 -14.50
N LEU A 244 25.26 -10.05 -13.19
CA LEU A 244 24.00 -9.86 -12.48
C LEU A 244 23.72 -8.38 -12.21
N GLY A 245 24.73 -7.55 -12.03
CA GLY A 245 24.60 -6.11 -11.78
C GLY A 245 24.88 -5.28 -13.02
N GLU A 246 23.89 -4.57 -13.53
CA GLU A 246 24.02 -3.69 -14.70
C GLU A 246 24.74 -2.39 -14.35
N TYR A 247 24.58 -1.91 -13.11
CA TYR A 247 25.14 -0.63 -12.67
C TYR A 247 25.88 -0.79 -11.34
N LEU A 248 27.06 -0.16 -11.25
CA LEU A 248 27.88 -0.12 -10.05
C LEU A 248 27.97 1.31 -9.52
N ALA A 249 27.49 1.53 -8.32
CA ALA A 249 27.49 2.82 -7.64
C ALA A 249 28.51 2.84 -6.49
N GLU A 250 29.03 4.00 -6.16
CA GLU A 250 30.05 4.17 -5.11
C GLU A 250 29.45 4.17 -3.69
N ASN A 251 28.18 4.55 -3.54
CA ASN A 251 27.48 4.62 -2.26
C ASN A 251 25.95 4.64 -2.46
N ASP A 252 25.20 4.63 -1.35
CA ASP A 252 23.73 4.64 -1.35
C ASP A 252 23.12 5.82 -2.15
N ALA A 253 23.68 7.01 -2.00
CA ALA A 253 23.18 8.20 -2.69
C ALA A 253 23.40 8.11 -4.20
N HIS A 254 24.58 7.63 -4.63
CA HIS A 254 24.89 7.40 -6.05
C HIS A 254 23.98 6.30 -6.64
N ALA A 255 23.76 5.22 -5.89
CA ALA A 255 22.88 4.13 -6.36
C ALA A 255 21.43 4.59 -6.58
N ILE A 256 20.92 5.43 -5.68
CA ILE A 256 19.60 6.06 -5.82
C ILE A 256 19.56 7.00 -7.04
N ALA A 257 20.60 7.82 -7.24
CA ALA A 257 20.68 8.71 -8.40
C ALA A 257 20.69 7.91 -9.71
N THR A 258 21.50 6.87 -9.78
CA THR A 258 21.58 5.96 -10.95
C THR A 258 20.23 5.31 -11.25
N ALA A 259 19.52 4.85 -10.23
CA ALA A 259 18.18 4.27 -10.42
C ALA A 259 17.16 5.29 -10.91
N ARG A 260 17.25 6.54 -10.45
CA ARG A 260 16.40 7.65 -10.93
C ARG A 260 16.70 7.98 -12.39
N GLU A 261 17.98 8.04 -12.77
CA GLU A 261 18.40 8.24 -14.16
C GLU A 261 17.92 7.11 -15.06
N LEU A 262 18.05 5.85 -14.61
CA LEU A 262 17.53 4.70 -15.33
C LEU A 262 16.02 4.81 -15.55
N LEU A 263 15.25 5.11 -14.50
CA LEU A 263 13.81 5.27 -14.59
C LEU A 263 13.41 6.42 -15.53
N ASP A 264 14.19 7.49 -15.57
CA ASP A 264 13.95 8.60 -16.50
C ASP A 264 14.04 8.15 -17.96
N GLN A 265 14.96 7.25 -18.29
CA GLN A 265 15.15 6.70 -19.62
C GLN A 265 14.05 5.69 -20.02
N LEU A 266 13.33 5.08 -19.09
CA LEU A 266 12.28 4.14 -19.41
C LEU A 266 11.08 4.87 -20.01
N GLN A 267 10.58 4.38 -21.14
CA GLN A 267 9.31 4.85 -21.72
C GLN A 267 8.15 4.32 -20.87
N TRP A 268 7.65 5.14 -19.97
CA TRP A 268 6.55 4.83 -19.06
C TRP A 268 5.68 6.05 -18.83
N ASP A 269 4.41 5.83 -18.41
CA ASP A 269 3.46 6.91 -18.20
C ASP A 269 3.95 7.91 -17.14
N VAL A 270 4.09 9.16 -17.53
CA VAL A 270 4.40 10.27 -16.62
C VAL A 270 3.11 10.73 -15.94
N VAL A 271 3.21 11.08 -14.67
CA VAL A 271 2.10 11.69 -13.92
C VAL A 271 1.76 13.02 -14.58
N ALA A 272 0.58 13.08 -15.20
CA ALA A 272 0.07 14.35 -15.68
C ALA A 272 -0.15 15.31 -14.50
N PRO A 273 0.14 16.61 -14.68
CA PRO A 273 -0.27 17.60 -13.69
C PRO A 273 -1.77 17.45 -13.40
N THR A 274 -2.16 17.49 -12.15
CA THR A 274 -3.57 17.58 -11.77
C THR A 274 -4.11 18.89 -12.34
N GLU A 275 -5.20 18.82 -13.11
CA GLU A 275 -5.95 20.03 -13.47
C GLU A 275 -6.36 20.76 -12.18
N ASP A 276 -6.43 22.07 -12.21
CA ASP A 276 -6.97 22.89 -11.11
C ASP A 276 -8.42 22.48 -10.85
N ALA A 277 -8.61 21.53 -9.94
CA ALA A 277 -9.92 21.08 -9.54
C ALA A 277 -10.47 22.01 -8.45
N PRO A 278 -11.73 22.42 -8.51
CA PRO A 278 -12.30 23.26 -7.47
C PRO A 278 -12.32 22.49 -6.14
N PRO A 279 -11.85 23.10 -5.04
CA PRO A 279 -11.91 22.43 -3.75
C PRO A 279 -13.36 22.14 -3.33
N PRO A 280 -13.59 21.20 -2.41
CA PRO A 280 -14.89 21.05 -1.78
C PRO A 280 -15.39 22.36 -1.20
N ARG A 281 -16.70 22.57 -1.16
CA ARG A 281 -17.33 23.80 -0.60
C ARG A 281 -17.28 23.84 0.92
N TYR A 282 -17.11 22.69 1.56
CA TYR A 282 -17.03 22.50 3.00
C TYR A 282 -15.64 22.10 3.41
N ASP A 283 -15.24 22.52 4.61
CA ASP A 283 -13.92 22.22 5.13
C ASP A 283 -13.75 20.71 5.37
N SER A 284 -12.65 20.15 4.87
CA SER A 284 -12.31 18.74 5.08
C SER A 284 -11.99 18.41 6.55
N GLU A 285 -11.58 19.39 7.36
CA GLU A 285 -11.37 19.19 8.79
C GLU A 285 -12.66 18.88 9.56
N ASP A 286 -13.79 19.31 9.02
CA ASP A 286 -15.12 18.96 9.57
C ASP A 286 -15.35 17.45 9.61
N LEU A 287 -14.65 16.64 8.80
CA LEU A 287 -14.75 15.17 8.82
C LEU A 287 -14.54 14.60 10.22
N LEU A 288 -13.70 15.22 11.05
CA LEU A 288 -13.48 14.83 12.43
C LEU A 288 -14.76 14.88 13.28
N GLY A 289 -15.66 15.81 13.00
CA GLY A 289 -16.90 15.98 13.76
C GLY A 289 -18.10 15.25 13.15
N ILE A 290 -18.00 14.78 11.91
CA ILE A 290 -19.13 14.16 11.18
C ILE A 290 -19.24 12.69 11.50
N VAL A 291 -18.16 11.93 11.37
CA VAL A 291 -18.19 10.51 11.68
C VAL A 291 -18.17 10.32 13.20
N PRO A 292 -19.24 9.74 13.79
CA PRO A 292 -19.32 9.59 15.23
C PRO A 292 -18.23 8.67 15.80
N ALA A 293 -17.70 9.02 16.95
CA ALA A 293 -16.78 8.18 17.68
C ALA A 293 -17.47 6.91 18.26
N ASP A 294 -18.79 6.95 18.48
CA ASP A 294 -19.60 5.77 18.75
C ASP A 294 -20.19 5.29 17.43
N GLU A 295 -19.78 4.12 16.97
CA GLU A 295 -20.19 3.50 15.71
C GLU A 295 -21.70 3.18 15.62
N ARG A 296 -22.43 3.24 16.74
CA ARG A 296 -23.89 3.06 16.82
C ARG A 296 -24.65 4.34 16.51
N GLU A 297 -24.01 5.49 16.53
CA GLU A 297 -24.63 6.77 16.18
C GLU A 297 -24.68 6.89 14.65
N PRO A 298 -25.89 7.10 14.07
CA PRO A 298 -26.00 7.25 12.63
C PRO A 298 -25.55 8.62 12.16
N TYR A 299 -25.03 8.68 10.95
CA TYR A 299 -24.75 9.92 10.21
C TYR A 299 -25.05 9.72 8.72
N ASP A 300 -25.18 10.79 7.97
CA ASP A 300 -25.37 10.70 6.52
C ASP A 300 -24.03 10.74 5.80
N VAL A 301 -23.71 9.68 5.06
CA VAL A 301 -22.46 9.57 4.28
C VAL A 301 -22.31 10.67 3.23
N ARG A 302 -23.43 11.33 2.83
CA ARG A 302 -23.39 12.48 1.90
C ARG A 302 -22.65 13.67 2.50
N GLU A 303 -22.63 13.81 3.83
CA GLU A 303 -21.84 14.83 4.50
C GLU A 303 -20.34 14.60 4.33
N VAL A 304 -19.91 13.33 4.33
CA VAL A 304 -18.54 12.95 4.02
C VAL A 304 -18.24 13.21 2.54
N ILE A 305 -19.11 12.78 1.64
CA ILE A 305 -18.94 13.00 0.19
C ILE A 305 -18.80 14.49 -0.12
N ALA A 306 -19.62 15.35 0.50
CA ALA A 306 -19.58 16.80 0.28
C ALA A 306 -18.24 17.46 0.65
N ARG A 307 -17.42 16.81 1.50
CA ARG A 307 -16.10 17.29 1.94
C ARG A 307 -14.92 16.60 1.25
N LEU A 308 -15.23 15.65 0.37
CA LEU A 308 -14.20 14.92 -0.37
C LEU A 308 -14.16 15.31 -1.84
N VAL A 309 -15.32 15.53 -2.47
CA VAL A 309 -15.43 15.67 -3.92
C VAL A 309 -15.32 17.12 -4.38
N ASP A 310 -14.79 17.29 -5.58
CA ASP A 310 -14.57 18.59 -6.21
C ASP A 310 -15.85 19.41 -6.27
N GLY A 311 -15.80 20.66 -5.75
CA GLY A 311 -16.95 21.56 -5.69
C GLY A 311 -18.13 21.05 -4.86
N SER A 312 -17.97 19.95 -4.13
CA SER A 312 -19.05 19.19 -3.47
C SER A 312 -20.12 18.70 -4.45
N ASP A 313 -19.77 18.55 -5.72
CA ASP A 313 -20.67 18.17 -6.80
C ASP A 313 -20.86 16.64 -6.83
N PHE A 314 -22.13 16.21 -6.70
CA PHE A 314 -22.47 14.81 -6.67
C PHE A 314 -23.74 14.52 -7.49
N LEU A 315 -23.64 13.61 -8.46
CA LEU A 315 -24.79 13.15 -9.23
C LEU A 315 -25.26 11.81 -8.65
N GLU A 316 -26.21 11.86 -7.71
CA GLU A 316 -26.70 10.67 -7.05
C GLU A 316 -27.52 9.79 -7.98
N PHE A 317 -27.15 8.51 -8.03
CA PHE A 317 -27.83 7.49 -8.81
C PHE A 317 -28.99 6.90 -8.02
N LYS A 318 -30.20 6.94 -8.59
CA LYS A 318 -31.43 6.41 -7.98
C LYS A 318 -31.65 6.87 -6.53
N ALA A 319 -31.51 8.18 -6.26
CA ALA A 319 -31.62 8.74 -4.91
C ALA A 319 -32.88 8.27 -4.15
N PRO A 320 -34.10 8.24 -4.76
CA PRO A 320 -35.32 7.80 -4.05
C PRO A 320 -35.39 6.28 -3.83
N TYR A 321 -34.58 5.48 -4.56
CA TYR A 321 -34.64 4.02 -4.45
C TYR A 321 -33.56 3.54 -3.49
N SER A 322 -33.94 2.87 -2.41
CA SER A 322 -33.05 2.42 -1.34
C SER A 322 -32.12 3.55 -0.86
N PRO A 323 -32.66 4.60 -0.21
CA PRO A 323 -31.89 5.81 0.12
C PRO A 323 -30.76 5.57 1.11
N ASP A 324 -30.79 4.44 1.85
CA ASP A 324 -29.74 4.02 2.76
C ASP A 324 -28.46 3.55 2.02
N THR A 325 -28.58 3.22 0.73
CA THR A 325 -27.43 2.93 -0.13
C THR A 325 -27.21 4.09 -1.08
N VAL A 326 -26.14 4.83 -0.87
CA VAL A 326 -25.79 6.03 -1.64
C VAL A 326 -24.84 5.65 -2.74
N CYS A 327 -25.23 5.85 -4.00
CA CYS A 327 -24.40 5.63 -5.18
C CYS A 327 -24.43 6.88 -6.05
N GLY A 328 -23.33 7.27 -6.66
CA GLY A 328 -23.34 8.41 -7.57
C GLY A 328 -21.99 8.73 -8.17
N HIS A 329 -22.03 9.58 -9.19
CA HIS A 329 -20.84 10.06 -9.88
C HIS A 329 -20.35 11.39 -9.28
N ALA A 330 -19.03 11.52 -9.19
CA ALA A 330 -18.36 12.73 -8.73
C ALA A 330 -17.01 12.91 -9.46
N ARG A 331 -16.31 13.98 -9.10
CA ARG A 331 -14.89 14.14 -9.40
C ARG A 331 -14.11 14.25 -8.09
N LEU A 332 -12.89 13.72 -8.10
CA LEU A 332 -11.94 13.83 -7.00
C LEU A 332 -10.58 14.22 -7.60
N ALA A 333 -10.10 15.42 -7.26
CA ALA A 333 -8.89 16.00 -7.84
C ALA A 333 -8.91 15.95 -9.40
N GLY A 334 -10.03 16.37 -10.00
CA GLY A 334 -10.25 16.34 -11.45
C GLY A 334 -10.66 14.98 -12.03
N GLN A 335 -10.41 13.88 -11.34
CA GLN A 335 -10.67 12.52 -11.84
C GLN A 335 -12.13 12.12 -11.64
N ARG A 336 -12.73 11.53 -12.67
CA ARG A 336 -14.08 10.97 -12.58
C ARG A 336 -14.07 9.71 -11.73
N ILE A 337 -14.98 9.62 -10.76
CA ILE A 337 -15.14 8.46 -9.88
C ILE A 337 -16.62 8.10 -9.71
N GLY A 338 -16.89 6.83 -9.42
CA GLY A 338 -18.15 6.35 -8.87
C GLY A 338 -17.98 6.15 -7.36
N LEU A 339 -18.85 6.75 -6.58
CA LEU A 339 -18.88 6.63 -5.11
C LEU A 339 -20.02 5.71 -4.68
N ILE A 340 -19.74 4.84 -3.72
CA ILE A 340 -20.72 3.98 -3.07
C ILE A 340 -20.52 4.08 -1.56
N GLY A 341 -21.57 4.49 -0.87
CA GLY A 341 -21.61 4.57 0.59
C GLY A 341 -22.91 4.03 1.15
N ASN A 342 -23.01 3.94 2.46
CA ASN A 342 -24.20 3.44 3.13
C ASN A 342 -24.48 4.18 4.44
N ASN A 343 -25.77 4.36 4.72
CA ASN A 343 -26.31 5.00 5.92
C ASN A 343 -26.94 3.98 6.88
N GLY A 344 -26.43 2.78 6.94
CA GLY A 344 -26.93 1.70 7.78
C GLY A 344 -26.71 0.33 7.15
N PRO A 345 -27.36 -0.73 7.65
CA PRO A 345 -27.27 -2.08 7.10
C PRO A 345 -27.65 -2.14 5.62
N ILE A 346 -26.96 -2.94 4.84
CA ILE A 346 -27.22 -3.08 3.41
C ILE A 346 -28.54 -3.84 3.19
N GLN A 347 -29.55 -3.16 2.68
CA GLN A 347 -30.85 -3.73 2.33
C GLN A 347 -30.75 -4.58 1.04
N PRO A 348 -31.63 -5.57 0.83
CA PRO A 348 -31.69 -6.30 -0.44
C PRO A 348 -31.82 -5.38 -1.67
N THR A 349 -32.65 -4.35 -1.59
CA THR A 349 -32.79 -3.33 -2.63
C THR A 349 -31.56 -2.48 -2.83
N GLY A 350 -30.84 -2.17 -1.74
CA GLY A 350 -29.56 -1.47 -1.78
C GLY A 350 -28.47 -2.29 -2.52
N SER A 351 -28.46 -3.60 -2.29
CA SER A 351 -27.54 -4.51 -3.01
C SER A 351 -27.81 -4.49 -4.52
N VAL A 352 -29.09 -4.44 -4.94
CA VAL A 352 -29.47 -4.35 -6.36
C VAL A 352 -29.03 -3.02 -6.97
N LYS A 353 -29.28 -1.91 -6.25
CA LYS A 353 -28.86 -0.55 -6.65
C LYS A 353 -27.34 -0.48 -6.84
N ALA A 354 -26.58 -0.93 -5.83
CA ALA A 354 -25.12 -0.93 -5.86
C ALA A 354 -24.58 -1.84 -6.97
N ALA A 355 -25.10 -3.06 -7.12
CA ALA A 355 -24.69 -3.97 -8.17
C ALA A 355 -24.83 -3.37 -9.57
N GLN A 356 -25.95 -2.74 -9.86
CA GLN A 356 -26.17 -2.06 -11.14
C GLN A 356 -25.19 -0.90 -11.33
N PHE A 357 -25.00 -0.07 -10.30
CA PHE A 357 -24.11 1.08 -10.38
C PHE A 357 -22.65 0.66 -10.61
N ILE A 358 -22.18 -0.41 -9.94
CA ILE A 358 -20.84 -0.99 -10.14
C ILE A 358 -20.67 -1.44 -11.59
N GLN A 359 -21.65 -2.15 -12.15
CA GLN A 359 -21.62 -2.61 -13.54
C GLN A 359 -21.56 -1.44 -14.54
N LEU A 360 -22.31 -0.37 -14.30
CA LEU A 360 -22.27 0.84 -15.14
C LEU A 360 -20.91 1.55 -15.06
N CYS A 361 -20.31 1.63 -13.87
CA CYS A 361 -18.97 2.17 -13.69
C CYS A 361 -17.90 1.31 -14.39
N ASP A 362 -17.99 -0.02 -14.28
CA ASP A 362 -17.08 -0.93 -14.99
C ASP A 362 -17.21 -0.77 -16.52
N GLN A 363 -18.43 -0.68 -17.03
CA GLN A 363 -18.69 -0.49 -18.46
C GLN A 363 -18.12 0.84 -18.99
N SER A 364 -18.20 1.90 -18.19
CA SER A 364 -17.70 3.24 -18.56
C SER A 364 -16.21 3.47 -18.23
N GLY A 365 -15.53 2.49 -17.65
CA GLY A 365 -14.14 2.65 -17.21
C GLY A 365 -13.97 3.61 -16.01
N THR A 366 -15.03 3.84 -15.22
CA THR A 366 -15.02 4.76 -14.09
C THR A 366 -14.52 4.07 -12.82
N PRO A 367 -13.41 4.51 -12.19
CA PRO A 367 -12.92 3.97 -10.92
C PRO A 367 -13.97 4.07 -9.81
N LEU A 368 -13.95 3.11 -8.89
CA LEU A 368 -14.90 3.01 -7.77
C LEU A 368 -14.23 3.34 -6.44
N VAL A 369 -14.92 4.15 -5.64
CA VAL A 369 -14.55 4.43 -4.24
C VAL A 369 -15.70 4.00 -3.34
N PHE A 370 -15.43 3.07 -2.44
CA PHE A 370 -16.37 2.60 -1.42
C PHE A 370 -16.11 3.35 -0.12
N LEU A 371 -17.13 4.00 0.40
CA LEU A 371 -17.14 4.65 1.71
C LEU A 371 -17.86 3.71 2.69
N GLN A 372 -17.08 2.90 3.38
CA GLN A 372 -17.59 1.80 4.19
C GLN A 372 -17.87 2.23 5.63
N ASN A 373 -19.12 2.13 6.03
CA ASN A 373 -19.58 2.20 7.41
C ASN A 373 -20.74 1.20 7.55
N THR A 374 -20.42 -0.07 7.75
CA THR A 374 -21.42 -1.13 7.73
C THR A 374 -21.32 -2.09 8.89
N THR A 375 -22.49 -2.41 9.44
CA THR A 375 -22.68 -3.51 10.39
C THR A 375 -22.98 -4.84 9.70
N GLY A 376 -23.08 -4.84 8.36
CA GLY A 376 -23.41 -6.02 7.55
C GLY A 376 -24.66 -5.82 6.70
N TYR A 377 -25.14 -6.93 6.16
CA TYR A 377 -26.43 -6.96 5.47
C TYR A 377 -27.59 -6.97 6.46
N MET A 378 -28.74 -6.42 6.04
CA MET A 378 -29.95 -6.49 6.83
C MET A 378 -30.38 -7.94 7.03
N VAL A 379 -30.68 -8.29 8.26
CA VAL A 379 -31.12 -9.64 8.68
C VAL A 379 -32.59 -9.66 9.08
N GLY A 380 -33.15 -10.84 9.19
CA GLY A 380 -34.50 -11.05 9.67
C GLY A 380 -35.48 -11.46 8.56
N ARG A 381 -36.64 -11.92 8.98
CA ARG A 381 -37.65 -12.55 8.10
C ARG A 381 -38.00 -11.69 6.88
N ALA A 382 -38.12 -10.38 7.05
CA ALA A 382 -38.48 -9.47 5.97
C ALA A 382 -37.36 -9.39 4.92
N ALA A 383 -36.10 -9.24 5.36
CA ALA A 383 -34.94 -9.20 4.49
C ALA A 383 -34.73 -10.54 3.74
N GLU A 384 -34.88 -11.68 4.44
CA GLU A 384 -34.76 -12.99 3.80
C GLU A 384 -35.85 -13.20 2.73
N ARG A 385 -37.11 -12.84 3.02
CA ARG A 385 -38.20 -12.90 2.04
C ARG A 385 -38.02 -11.93 0.87
N ALA A 386 -37.33 -10.82 1.08
CA ALA A 386 -36.95 -9.87 0.03
C ALA A 386 -35.74 -10.34 -0.79
N GLY A 387 -35.17 -11.53 -0.50
CA GLY A 387 -34.08 -12.13 -1.24
C GLY A 387 -32.70 -11.58 -0.87
N ALA A 388 -32.45 -11.30 0.41
CA ALA A 388 -31.18 -10.76 0.89
C ALA A 388 -29.96 -11.50 0.34
N ILE A 389 -29.91 -12.83 0.46
CA ILE A 389 -28.80 -13.65 -0.04
C ILE A 389 -28.65 -13.50 -1.56
N LYS A 390 -29.77 -13.59 -2.32
CA LYS A 390 -29.71 -13.54 -3.78
C LYS A 390 -29.27 -12.16 -4.29
N HIS A 391 -29.72 -11.11 -3.67
CA HIS A 391 -29.38 -9.73 -4.05
C HIS A 391 -27.98 -9.36 -3.56
N GLY A 392 -27.58 -9.78 -2.37
CA GLY A 392 -26.21 -9.63 -1.89
C GLY A 392 -25.20 -10.35 -2.79
N SER A 393 -25.52 -11.57 -3.24
CA SER A 393 -24.69 -12.32 -4.20
C SER A 393 -24.48 -11.58 -5.51
N LYS A 394 -25.48 -10.84 -6.01
CA LYS A 394 -25.33 -10.01 -7.22
C LYS A 394 -24.35 -8.86 -7.00
N MET A 395 -24.39 -8.21 -5.83
CA MET A 395 -23.44 -7.16 -5.49
C MET A 395 -22.01 -7.72 -5.38
N ILE A 396 -21.83 -8.87 -4.73
CA ILE A 396 -20.54 -9.55 -4.65
C ILE A 396 -20.01 -9.86 -6.05
N GLN A 397 -20.84 -10.41 -6.93
CA GLN A 397 -20.45 -10.70 -8.32
C GLN A 397 -20.07 -9.42 -9.08
N ALA A 398 -20.79 -8.33 -8.91
CA ALA A 398 -20.48 -7.07 -9.55
C ALA A 398 -19.12 -6.51 -9.09
N VAL A 399 -18.85 -6.51 -7.77
CA VAL A 399 -17.56 -6.08 -7.21
C VAL A 399 -16.41 -6.96 -7.68
N ALA A 400 -16.60 -8.29 -7.65
CA ALA A 400 -15.56 -9.26 -7.99
C ALA A 400 -15.17 -9.20 -9.48
N ASN A 401 -16.14 -8.96 -10.36
CA ASN A 401 -15.91 -8.92 -11.81
C ASN A 401 -15.57 -7.54 -12.35
N ALA A 402 -15.78 -6.46 -11.60
CA ALA A 402 -15.40 -5.13 -12.03
C ALA A 402 -13.87 -5.02 -12.21
N ARG A 403 -13.45 -4.55 -13.38
CA ARG A 403 -12.04 -4.41 -13.80
C ARG A 403 -11.46 -3.05 -13.49
N VAL A 404 -12.32 -2.05 -13.26
CA VAL A 404 -11.90 -0.70 -12.87
C VAL A 404 -11.18 -0.70 -11.52
N PRO A 405 -10.28 0.26 -11.25
CA PRO A 405 -9.68 0.46 -9.93
C PRO A 405 -10.74 0.59 -8.85
N LYS A 406 -10.53 -0.07 -7.72
CA LYS A 406 -11.44 -0.07 -6.57
C LYS A 406 -10.68 0.31 -5.30
N PHE A 407 -11.19 1.33 -4.60
CA PHE A 407 -10.66 1.78 -3.32
C PHE A 407 -11.75 1.69 -2.26
N THR A 408 -11.39 1.26 -1.06
CA THR A 408 -12.30 1.26 0.09
C THR A 408 -11.71 2.13 1.19
N ILE A 409 -12.50 3.09 1.65
CA ILE A 409 -12.20 3.91 2.80
C ILE A 409 -13.14 3.47 3.91
N VAL A 410 -12.60 2.94 4.99
CA VAL A 410 -13.38 2.56 6.17
C VAL A 410 -13.56 3.81 7.02
N LEU A 411 -14.81 4.26 7.14
CA LEU A 411 -15.17 5.48 7.86
C LEU A 411 -15.63 5.21 9.29
N GLY A 412 -16.16 4.04 9.56
CA GLY A 412 -16.70 3.65 10.84
C GLY A 412 -16.73 2.14 10.99
N GLY A 413 -17.88 1.54 11.26
CA GLY A 413 -18.04 0.10 11.40
C GLY A 413 -17.64 -0.67 10.14
N SER A 414 -16.95 -1.77 10.32
CA SER A 414 -16.58 -2.71 9.25
C SER A 414 -16.69 -4.13 9.78
N PHE A 415 -17.93 -4.57 9.97
CA PHE A 415 -18.24 -5.89 10.51
C PHE A 415 -18.61 -6.85 9.39
N GLY A 416 -18.28 -8.12 9.59
CA GLY A 416 -18.76 -9.20 8.73
C GLY A 416 -20.23 -9.54 9.02
N ALA A 417 -20.97 -9.92 8.01
CA ALA A 417 -22.30 -10.45 8.16
C ALA A 417 -22.30 -11.97 8.33
#